data_192d56f97b429d360b66e4110aad3b59
#
_entry.id   192d56f97b429d360b66e4110aad3b59
#
_cell.length_a   1.000
_cell.length_b   1.000
_cell.length_c   1.000
_cell.angle_alpha   90.00
_cell.angle_beta   90.00
_cell.angle_gamma   90.00
#
_symmetry.space_group_name_H-M   'P 1'
#
loop_
_entity.id
_entity.type
_entity.pdbx_description
1 polymer ?
#
loop_
_entity_poly.entity_id
_entity_poly.type
_entity_poly.pdbx_seq_one_letter_code
_entity_poly.pdbx_strand_id
1 'polypeptide(L)'
;MDETQADASASERQEANSSVPVEIRTKPSFNPNDLYYDMSGIKYLYIFNHYEFQKTKYFNNKRPTTRDGTHKDVSRLTEVFENLGFKVKVFNEKEHRQILDEITEITSKDHKEASCIFFAFLSHGDKGGIIYAADRPYQFKDVLAILENCHSSLLGKPKVLFVQACRGYQIDSGRRIELDSSGRASYLIPTHADFLVLYSTVEDHVSYRNVYGSFLIQDLCDIIEAYREFYDLLHMLTLVHNRVAFHRSTFTPSKLRNHNKKQMPETKYSLTKLIRL
;
A
#
# COMPACT_ATOMS: atom_id res chain seq x y z
N MET A 1 -77.86 -1.26 1.35
CA MET A 1 -77.74 -0.44 2.54
C MET A 1 -76.47 -0.95 3.21
N ASP A 2 -75.35 -0.30 3.29
CA ASP A 2 -74.86 1.03 2.98
C ASP A 2 -73.39 0.91 2.66
N GLU A 3 -72.95 1.64 1.67
CA GLU A 3 -71.55 1.77 1.26
C GLU A 3 -70.84 2.61 2.27
N THR A 4 -69.61 2.22 2.58
CA THR A 4 -68.60 3.21 3.08
C THR A 4 -67.26 3.01 2.38
N GLN A 5 -66.97 3.96 1.54
CA GLN A 5 -65.66 4.19 0.90
C GLN A 5 -64.62 4.51 1.96
N ALA A 6 -63.39 3.95 1.82
CA ALA A 6 -62.23 4.41 2.52
C ALA A 6 -61.20 4.91 1.50
N ASP A 7 -61.00 6.22 1.48
CA ASP A 7 -59.96 6.90 0.74
C ASP A 7 -58.57 6.54 1.32
N ALA A 8 -57.75 5.91 0.50
CA ALA A 8 -56.32 5.73 0.79
C ALA A 8 -55.54 6.81 0.02
N SER A 9 -55.20 7.88 0.71
CA SER A 9 -54.23 8.86 0.21
C SER A 9 -52.83 8.29 0.29
N ALA A 10 -52.24 7.99 -0.87
CA ALA A 10 -50.82 7.68 -1.01
C ALA A 10 -50.02 8.94 -0.75
N SER A 11 -49.32 9.00 0.37
CA SER A 11 -48.30 10.00 0.62
C SER A 11 -47.00 9.57 -0.08
N GLU A 12 -46.67 10.21 -1.19
CA GLU A 12 -45.38 10.15 -1.81
C GLU A 12 -44.33 10.65 -0.81
N ARG A 13 -43.52 9.74 -0.29
CA ARG A 13 -42.29 10.09 0.38
C ARG A 13 -41.27 10.50 -0.68
N GLN A 14 -41.11 11.79 -0.89
CA GLN A 14 -39.94 12.34 -1.53
C GLN A 14 -38.73 12.00 -0.66
N GLU A 15 -37.90 11.08 -1.11
CA GLU A 15 -36.55 10.93 -0.62
C GLU A 15 -35.75 12.19 -0.99
N ALA A 16 -35.59 13.06 -0.01
CA ALA A 16 -34.68 14.18 -0.10
C ALA A 16 -33.25 13.66 -0.14
N ASN A 17 -32.73 13.50 -1.34
CA ASN A 17 -31.33 13.23 -1.59
C ASN A 17 -30.53 14.49 -1.22
N SER A 18 -30.27 14.70 0.09
CA SER A 18 -29.40 15.76 0.57
C SER A 18 -27.94 15.30 0.37
N SER A 19 -27.44 15.47 -0.84
CA SER A 19 -26.01 15.53 -1.07
C SER A 19 -25.47 16.76 -0.35
N VAL A 20 -24.97 16.58 0.88
CA VAL A 20 -24.20 17.61 1.57
C VAL A 20 -23.01 17.92 0.67
N PRO A 21 -22.81 19.16 0.23
CA PRO A 21 -21.64 19.52 -0.57
C PRO A 21 -20.38 19.18 0.23
N VAL A 22 -19.52 18.30 -0.32
CA VAL A 22 -18.21 18.06 0.28
C VAL A 22 -17.43 19.35 0.16
N GLU A 23 -17.25 20.04 1.28
CA GLU A 23 -16.45 21.26 1.34
C GLU A 23 -14.99 20.89 1.07
N ILE A 24 -14.50 21.23 -0.11
CA ILE A 24 -13.09 21.00 -0.46
C ILE A 24 -12.27 22.03 0.32
N ARG A 25 -11.67 21.60 1.41
CA ARG A 25 -10.74 22.41 2.17
C ARG A 25 -9.39 22.41 1.47
N THR A 26 -8.86 23.58 1.17
CA THR A 26 -7.55 23.76 0.55
C THR A 26 -6.39 23.50 1.51
N LYS A 27 -6.67 23.43 2.82
CA LYS A 27 -5.67 23.21 3.86
C LYS A 27 -6.23 22.30 4.94
N PRO A 28 -5.74 21.04 5.03
CA PRO A 28 -6.16 20.11 6.08
C PRO A 28 -5.87 20.64 7.47
N SER A 29 -6.80 20.41 8.40
CA SER A 29 -6.64 20.80 9.79
C SER A 29 -5.83 19.76 10.55
N PHE A 30 -5.02 20.21 11.53
CA PHE A 30 -4.37 19.34 12.49
C PHE A 30 -4.93 19.59 13.89
N ASN A 31 -5.57 18.57 14.47
CA ASN A 31 -5.97 18.55 15.87
C ASN A 31 -5.57 17.19 16.46
N PRO A 32 -4.69 17.14 17.48
CA PRO A 32 -4.18 15.89 18.02
C PRO A 32 -5.29 14.99 18.63
N ASN A 33 -6.44 15.57 18.98
CA ASN A 33 -7.56 14.83 19.58
C ASN A 33 -8.50 14.18 18.54
N ASP A 34 -8.31 14.46 17.24
CA ASP A 34 -9.14 13.84 16.21
C ASP A 34 -8.78 12.36 16.06
N LEU A 35 -9.81 11.52 15.94
CA LEU A 35 -9.65 10.09 15.73
C LEU A 35 -9.09 9.76 14.32
N TYR A 36 -9.42 10.59 13.33
CA TYR A 36 -9.05 10.40 11.94
C TYR A 36 -8.12 11.51 11.45
N TYR A 37 -7.22 11.18 10.52
CA TYR A 37 -6.51 12.20 9.74
C TYR A 37 -7.50 12.95 8.85
N ASP A 38 -7.29 14.26 8.70
CA ASP A 38 -8.07 15.07 7.76
C ASP A 38 -7.63 14.77 6.32
N MET A 39 -8.47 14.03 5.59
CA MET A 39 -8.23 13.60 4.21
C MET A 39 -8.89 14.50 3.17
N SER A 40 -9.34 15.71 3.55
CA SER A 40 -10.05 16.66 2.68
C SER A 40 -9.14 17.41 1.69
N GLY A 41 -7.83 17.46 1.95
CA GLY A 41 -6.86 18.11 1.06
C GLY A 41 -6.35 17.21 -0.06
N ILE A 42 -5.28 17.65 -0.71
CA ILE A 42 -4.67 16.92 -1.82
C ILE A 42 -4.03 15.64 -1.30
N LYS A 43 -4.32 14.54 -1.97
CA LYS A 43 -3.75 13.22 -1.68
C LYS A 43 -2.79 12.84 -2.80
N TYR A 44 -1.58 12.36 -2.46
CA TYR A 44 -0.56 11.99 -3.43
C TYR A 44 -0.20 10.50 -3.34
N LEU A 45 -0.04 9.86 -4.50
CA LEU A 45 0.57 8.53 -4.62
C LEU A 45 1.70 8.58 -5.65
N TYR A 46 2.91 8.19 -5.23
CA TYR A 46 4.09 8.07 -6.08
C TYR A 46 4.47 6.60 -6.23
N ILE A 47 4.48 6.09 -7.46
CA ILE A 47 4.77 4.69 -7.76
C ILE A 47 6.15 4.59 -8.42
N PHE A 48 7.11 3.95 -7.75
CA PHE A 48 8.42 3.58 -8.29
C PHE A 48 8.34 2.14 -8.79
N ASN A 49 8.28 1.98 -10.11
CA ASN A 49 8.10 0.69 -10.76
C ASN A 49 9.34 0.27 -11.54
N HIS A 50 9.78 -0.98 -11.34
CA HIS A 50 10.87 -1.59 -12.06
C HIS A 50 10.41 -2.88 -12.75
N TYR A 51 10.43 -2.89 -14.07
CA TYR A 51 10.20 -4.07 -14.91
C TYR A 51 11.54 -4.68 -15.33
N GLU A 52 12.47 -3.84 -15.80
CA GLU A 52 13.79 -4.25 -16.26
C GLU A 52 14.90 -3.69 -15.36
N PHE A 53 16.04 -4.36 -15.42
CA PHE A 53 17.23 -3.98 -14.64
C PHE A 53 18.45 -3.96 -15.57
N GLN A 54 19.41 -3.12 -15.23
CA GLN A 54 20.66 -3.00 -15.98
C GLN A 54 21.63 -4.14 -15.62
N LYS A 55 22.50 -4.49 -16.56
CA LYS A 55 23.64 -5.36 -16.28
C LYS A 55 24.77 -4.53 -15.71
N THR A 56 24.99 -4.59 -14.39
CA THR A 56 26.00 -3.79 -13.70
C THR A 56 26.89 -4.64 -12.80
N LYS A 57 28.03 -4.09 -12.37
CA LYS A 57 28.89 -4.72 -11.37
C LYS A 57 28.18 -4.95 -10.03
N TYR A 58 27.20 -4.14 -9.71
CA TYR A 58 26.42 -4.24 -8.48
C TYR A 58 25.47 -5.44 -8.46
N PHE A 59 25.16 -5.98 -9.63
CA PHE A 59 24.44 -7.22 -9.82
C PHE A 59 25.36 -8.38 -10.27
N ASN A 60 26.65 -8.34 -9.85
CA ASN A 60 27.65 -9.34 -10.23
C ASN A 60 27.79 -9.51 -11.76
N ASN A 61 27.70 -8.41 -12.51
CA ASN A 61 27.68 -8.38 -13.97
C ASN A 61 26.59 -9.25 -14.61
N LYS A 62 25.50 -9.52 -13.89
CA LYS A 62 24.30 -10.17 -14.41
C LYS A 62 23.17 -9.14 -14.49
N ARG A 63 22.19 -9.42 -15.31
CA ARG A 63 20.94 -8.68 -15.33
C ARG A 63 19.94 -9.43 -14.46
N PRO A 64 19.36 -8.82 -13.42
CA PRO A 64 18.22 -9.42 -12.71
C PRO A 64 17.08 -9.74 -13.69
N THR A 65 16.27 -10.74 -13.37
CA THR A 65 15.12 -11.13 -14.21
C THR A 65 14.10 -10.01 -14.32
N THR A 66 13.41 -9.95 -15.46
CA THR A 66 12.28 -9.04 -15.63
C THR A 66 11.15 -9.36 -14.66
N ARG A 67 10.36 -8.33 -14.33
CA ARG A 67 9.21 -8.47 -13.43
C ARG A 67 7.90 -8.49 -14.20
N ASP A 68 7.67 -9.58 -14.95
CA ASP A 68 6.44 -9.76 -15.73
C ASP A 68 5.19 -9.61 -14.85
N GLY A 69 4.19 -8.88 -15.35
CA GLY A 69 2.96 -8.58 -14.63
C GLY A 69 3.02 -7.31 -13.75
N THR A 70 4.19 -6.67 -13.55
CA THR A 70 4.27 -5.44 -12.73
C THR A 70 3.44 -4.29 -13.31
N HIS A 71 3.26 -4.22 -14.63
CA HIS A 71 2.40 -3.23 -15.28
C HIS A 71 0.92 -3.36 -14.83
N LYS A 72 0.46 -4.57 -14.49
CA LYS A 72 -0.88 -4.79 -13.93
C LYS A 72 -1.01 -4.18 -12.53
N ASP A 73 0.04 -4.28 -11.72
CA ASP A 73 0.06 -3.64 -10.40
C ASP A 73 0.04 -2.12 -10.53
N VAL A 74 0.84 -1.55 -11.44
CA VAL A 74 0.83 -0.10 -11.71
C VAL A 74 -0.55 0.37 -12.16
N SER A 75 -1.14 -0.30 -13.17
CA SER A 75 -2.47 0.08 -13.69
C SER A 75 -3.52 0.02 -12.59
N ARG A 76 -3.51 -1.04 -11.79
CA ARG A 76 -4.51 -1.25 -10.74
C ARG A 76 -4.40 -0.24 -9.60
N LEU A 77 -3.16 0.05 -9.15
CA LEU A 77 -2.91 1.12 -8.17
C LEU A 77 -3.34 2.48 -8.71
N THR A 78 -3.00 2.79 -9.95
CA THR A 78 -3.36 4.08 -10.57
C THR A 78 -4.88 4.23 -10.62
N GLU A 79 -5.59 3.27 -11.16
CA GLU A 79 -7.05 3.28 -11.27
C GLU A 79 -7.74 3.47 -9.91
N VAL A 80 -7.40 2.63 -8.93
CA VAL A 80 -8.05 2.66 -7.61
C VAL A 80 -7.76 3.98 -6.89
N PHE A 81 -6.50 4.43 -6.89
CA PHE A 81 -6.15 5.64 -6.16
C PHE A 81 -6.60 6.93 -6.86
N GLU A 82 -6.64 6.98 -8.19
CA GLU A 82 -7.27 8.11 -8.91
C GLU A 82 -8.77 8.20 -8.61
N ASN A 83 -9.47 7.06 -8.56
CA ASN A 83 -10.88 6.99 -8.15
C ASN A 83 -11.12 7.45 -6.69
N LEU A 84 -10.08 7.37 -5.84
CA LEU A 84 -10.08 7.91 -4.47
C LEU A 84 -9.67 9.40 -4.42
N GLY A 85 -9.44 10.04 -5.57
CA GLY A 85 -9.03 11.44 -5.70
C GLY A 85 -7.55 11.69 -5.39
N PHE A 86 -6.69 10.68 -5.48
CA PHE A 86 -5.25 10.87 -5.39
C PHE A 86 -4.69 11.41 -6.71
N LYS A 87 -3.69 12.27 -6.60
CA LYS A 87 -2.80 12.61 -7.71
C LYS A 87 -1.73 11.53 -7.80
N VAL A 88 -1.80 10.71 -8.85
CA VAL A 88 -0.87 9.58 -9.04
C VAL A 88 0.25 9.98 -10.00
N LYS A 89 1.49 9.67 -9.64
CA LYS A 89 2.67 9.83 -10.51
C LYS A 89 3.49 8.55 -10.52
N VAL A 90 3.80 8.04 -11.72
CA VAL A 90 4.56 6.80 -11.91
C VAL A 90 5.97 7.13 -12.39
N PHE A 91 6.96 6.52 -11.77
CA PHE A 91 8.36 6.56 -12.14
C PHE A 91 8.80 5.15 -12.54
N ASN A 92 9.18 4.96 -13.79
CA ASN A 92 9.65 3.67 -14.29
C ASN A 92 11.17 3.64 -14.39
N GLU A 93 11.76 2.50 -14.10
CA GLU A 93 13.17 2.16 -14.34
C GLU A 93 14.18 3.18 -13.78
N LYS A 94 13.86 3.81 -12.65
CA LYS A 94 14.76 4.79 -12.03
C LYS A 94 16.00 4.11 -11.45
N GLU A 95 17.14 4.73 -11.66
CA GLU A 95 18.39 4.36 -10.99
C GLU A 95 18.36 4.76 -9.50
N HIS A 96 19.19 4.14 -8.69
CA HIS A 96 19.23 4.38 -7.24
C HIS A 96 19.29 5.87 -6.88
N ARG A 97 20.24 6.61 -7.49
CA ARG A 97 20.37 8.04 -7.22
C ARG A 97 19.11 8.81 -7.60
N GLN A 98 18.55 8.51 -8.75
CA GLN A 98 17.32 9.16 -9.24
C GLN A 98 16.13 8.90 -8.30
N ILE A 99 16.02 7.69 -7.71
CA ILE A 99 14.97 7.39 -6.72
C ILE A 99 15.12 8.30 -5.50
N LEU A 100 16.33 8.39 -4.92
CA LEU A 100 16.55 9.21 -3.74
C LEU A 100 16.39 10.71 -4.05
N ASP A 101 16.86 11.18 -5.20
CA ASP A 101 16.72 12.57 -5.65
C ASP A 101 15.23 12.93 -5.83
N GLU A 102 14.42 12.08 -6.50
CA GLU A 102 12.97 12.29 -6.67
C GLU A 102 12.24 12.34 -5.31
N ILE A 103 12.53 11.39 -4.40
CA ILE A 103 11.89 11.37 -3.08
C ILE A 103 12.29 12.62 -2.28
N THR A 104 13.56 13.01 -2.32
CA THR A 104 14.04 14.23 -1.67
C THR A 104 13.36 15.47 -2.24
N GLU A 105 13.27 15.59 -3.57
CA GLU A 105 12.58 16.70 -4.21
C GLU A 105 11.10 16.76 -3.82
N ILE A 106 10.43 15.60 -3.81
CA ILE A 106 9.02 15.51 -3.41
C ILE A 106 8.86 15.97 -1.96
N THR A 107 9.65 15.40 -1.04
CA THR A 107 9.46 15.61 0.40
C THR A 107 9.98 16.94 0.93
N SER A 108 10.84 17.63 0.17
CA SER A 108 11.34 18.97 0.53
C SER A 108 10.40 20.11 0.16
N LYS A 109 9.38 19.86 -0.67
CA LYS A 109 8.38 20.87 -1.08
C LYS A 109 7.40 21.19 0.05
N ASP A 110 6.78 22.39 -0.05
CA ASP A 110 5.67 22.74 0.84
C ASP A 110 4.40 21.97 0.46
N HIS A 111 3.93 21.17 1.39
CA HIS A 111 2.74 20.31 1.28
C HIS A 111 1.57 20.80 2.16
N LYS A 112 1.46 22.11 2.43
CA LYS A 112 0.39 22.63 3.30
C LYS A 112 -1.00 22.17 2.90
N GLU A 113 -1.27 22.09 1.58
CA GLU A 113 -2.56 21.67 1.04
C GLU A 113 -2.72 20.14 0.95
N ALA A 114 -1.66 19.38 1.21
CA ALA A 114 -1.73 17.92 1.16
C ALA A 114 -2.32 17.35 2.45
N SER A 115 -3.17 16.33 2.32
CA SER A 115 -3.65 15.50 3.44
C SER A 115 -2.69 14.38 3.76
N CYS A 116 -2.10 13.78 2.74
CA CYS A 116 -1.24 12.62 2.91
C CYS A 116 -0.28 12.47 1.73
N ILE A 117 0.73 11.64 1.93
CA ILE A 117 1.64 11.23 0.88
C ILE A 117 1.84 9.71 0.94
N PHE A 118 1.55 9.06 -0.18
CA PHE A 118 1.70 7.61 -0.34
C PHE A 118 2.79 7.29 -1.35
N PHE A 119 3.50 6.20 -1.12
CA PHE A 119 4.52 5.66 -2.02
C PHE A 119 4.26 4.19 -2.28
N ALA A 120 4.52 3.72 -3.50
CA ALA A 120 4.54 2.31 -3.83
C ALA A 120 5.88 1.97 -4.49
N PHE A 121 6.57 0.96 -3.98
CA PHE A 121 7.82 0.45 -4.50
C PHE A 121 7.60 -0.94 -5.07
N LEU A 122 7.62 -1.08 -6.38
CA LEU A 122 7.38 -2.31 -7.10
C LEU A 122 8.70 -2.76 -7.72
N SER A 123 9.44 -3.64 -7.04
CA SER A 123 10.77 -4.05 -7.49
C SER A 123 11.14 -5.46 -7.02
N HIS A 124 12.35 -5.91 -7.35
CA HIS A 124 13.02 -7.00 -6.64
C HIS A 124 13.54 -6.51 -5.29
N GLY A 125 13.78 -7.45 -4.41
CA GLY A 125 14.39 -7.19 -3.12
C GLY A 125 15.11 -8.41 -2.58
N ASP A 126 15.86 -8.20 -1.50
CA ASP A 126 16.69 -9.19 -0.84
C ASP A 126 16.61 -9.03 0.68
N LYS A 127 17.35 -9.88 1.41
CA LYS A 127 17.47 -9.84 2.87
C LYS A 127 17.95 -8.48 3.39
N GLY A 128 17.58 -8.19 4.64
CA GLY A 128 18.05 -6.99 5.33
C GLY A 128 17.50 -5.69 4.75
N GLY A 129 16.30 -5.72 4.19
CA GLY A 129 15.63 -4.52 3.69
C GLY A 129 16.22 -3.95 2.40
N ILE A 130 16.86 -4.80 1.59
CA ILE A 130 17.38 -4.41 0.28
C ILE A 130 16.26 -4.40 -0.75
N ILE A 131 16.20 -3.31 -1.55
CA ILE A 131 15.35 -3.18 -2.73
C ILE A 131 16.26 -2.88 -3.94
N TYR A 132 15.83 -3.27 -5.14
CA TYR A 132 16.60 -3.06 -6.35
C TYR A 132 16.11 -1.81 -7.09
N ALA A 133 17.05 -0.89 -7.36
CA ALA A 133 16.89 0.12 -8.40
C ALA A 133 17.25 -0.48 -9.77
N ALA A 134 17.07 0.26 -10.85
CA ALA A 134 17.42 -0.21 -12.18
C ALA A 134 18.91 -0.59 -12.31
N ASP A 135 19.80 0.11 -11.60
CA ASP A 135 21.26 -0.01 -11.71
C ASP A 135 21.92 -0.80 -10.58
N ARG A 136 21.32 -0.84 -9.38
CA ARG A 136 21.91 -1.47 -8.18
C ARG A 136 20.91 -1.75 -7.07
N PRO A 137 21.25 -2.67 -6.14
CA PRO A 137 20.54 -2.81 -4.87
C PRO A 137 20.82 -1.61 -3.94
N TYR A 138 19.85 -1.25 -3.10
CA TYR A 138 19.99 -0.21 -2.07
C TYR A 138 19.18 -0.56 -0.82
N GLN A 139 19.49 0.11 0.29
CA GLN A 139 18.80 -0.10 1.56
C GLN A 139 17.51 0.72 1.60
N PHE A 140 16.37 0.07 1.86
CA PHE A 140 15.08 0.76 1.99
C PHE A 140 15.04 1.78 3.14
N LYS A 141 15.86 1.57 4.18
CA LYS A 141 16.02 2.54 5.26
C LYS A 141 16.48 3.92 4.79
N ASP A 142 17.21 4.01 3.64
CA ASP A 142 17.65 5.30 3.09
C ASP A 142 16.44 6.11 2.60
N VAL A 143 15.41 5.46 2.06
CA VAL A 143 14.11 6.09 1.73
C VAL A 143 13.41 6.58 2.99
N LEU A 144 13.35 5.74 4.03
CA LEU A 144 12.70 6.11 5.30
C LEU A 144 13.40 7.32 5.93
N ALA A 145 14.74 7.35 5.92
CA ALA A 145 15.52 8.48 6.45
C ALA A 145 15.22 9.80 5.72
N ILE A 146 14.98 9.79 4.41
CA ILE A 146 14.56 10.99 3.67
C ILE A 146 13.16 11.42 4.12
N LEU A 147 12.22 10.49 4.25
CA LEU A 147 10.85 10.78 4.68
C LEU A 147 10.79 11.28 6.14
N GLU A 148 11.68 10.83 7.00
CA GLU A 148 11.82 11.30 8.38
C GLU A 148 12.30 12.76 8.44
N ASN A 149 13.13 13.17 7.48
CA ASN A 149 13.65 14.53 7.35
C ASN A 149 12.88 15.39 6.34
N CYS A 150 11.60 15.09 6.13
CA CYS A 150 10.73 15.81 5.20
C CYS A 150 10.46 17.25 5.66
N HIS A 151 9.94 18.06 4.74
CA HIS A 151 9.51 19.43 5.04
C HIS A 151 8.45 19.45 6.16
N SER A 152 8.51 20.45 7.04
CA SER A 152 7.65 20.57 8.24
C SER A 152 6.15 20.54 7.94
N SER A 153 5.73 20.90 6.73
CA SER A 153 4.34 20.81 6.30
C SER A 153 3.78 19.39 6.16
N LEU A 154 4.65 18.35 6.19
CA LEU A 154 4.27 16.93 6.22
C LEU A 154 4.19 16.35 7.64
N LEU A 155 4.55 17.12 8.67
CA LEU A 155 4.38 16.68 10.06
C LEU A 155 2.89 16.56 10.40
N GLY A 156 2.53 15.51 11.14
CA GLY A 156 1.15 15.20 11.49
C GLY A 156 0.28 14.68 10.33
N LYS A 157 0.88 14.41 9.16
CA LYS A 157 0.22 13.83 7.99
C LYS A 157 0.70 12.41 7.74
N PRO A 158 -0.19 11.48 7.36
CA PRO A 158 0.21 10.08 7.17
C PRO A 158 1.11 9.92 5.94
N LYS A 159 2.21 9.20 6.15
CA LYS A 159 3.17 8.74 5.15
C LYS A 159 3.03 7.24 5.03
N VAL A 160 2.44 6.77 3.92
CA VAL A 160 2.11 5.36 3.70
C VAL A 160 2.97 4.80 2.58
N LEU A 161 3.60 3.66 2.82
CA LEU A 161 4.49 3.00 1.87
C LEU A 161 4.00 1.57 1.59
N PHE A 162 3.78 1.23 0.34
CA PHE A 162 3.50 -0.11 -0.13
C PHE A 162 4.77 -0.68 -0.78
N VAL A 163 5.30 -1.78 -0.25
CA VAL A 163 6.57 -2.37 -0.70
C VAL A 163 6.30 -3.77 -1.25
N GLN A 164 6.19 -3.87 -2.56
CA GLN A 164 6.08 -5.12 -3.28
C GLN A 164 7.47 -5.57 -3.75
N ALA A 165 8.19 -6.25 -2.85
CA ALA A 165 9.53 -6.79 -3.10
C ALA A 165 9.77 -8.01 -2.22
N CYS A 166 10.62 -8.94 -2.66
CA CYS A 166 11.10 -10.02 -1.79
C CYS A 166 11.92 -9.45 -0.64
N ARG A 167 11.92 -10.14 0.51
CA ARG A 167 12.73 -9.77 1.68
C ARG A 167 13.71 -10.88 2.08
N GLY A 168 13.93 -11.84 1.21
CA GLY A 168 14.83 -12.98 1.43
C GLY A 168 14.53 -14.13 0.49
N TYR A 169 15.01 -15.33 0.85
CA TYR A 169 14.95 -16.54 0.01
C TYR A 169 14.13 -17.66 0.64
N GLN A 170 13.60 -17.48 1.84
CA GLN A 170 12.80 -18.50 2.49
C GLN A 170 11.43 -18.63 1.79
N ILE A 171 11.03 -19.88 1.58
CA ILE A 171 9.79 -20.25 0.93
C ILE A 171 8.87 -20.79 2.01
N ASP A 172 7.73 -20.15 2.20
CA ASP A 172 6.73 -20.61 3.14
C ASP A 172 5.92 -21.76 2.53
N SER A 173 6.05 -22.94 3.14
CA SER A 173 5.31 -24.15 2.76
C SER A 173 3.97 -24.27 3.49
N GLY A 174 3.66 -23.33 4.39
CA GLY A 174 2.52 -23.41 5.31
C GLY A 174 2.72 -24.47 6.37
N ARG A 175 2.22 -24.25 7.58
CA ARG A 175 2.11 -25.27 8.64
C ARG A 175 0.65 -25.54 8.92
N ARG A 176 0.33 -26.81 9.21
CA ARG A 176 -0.96 -27.18 9.79
C ARG A 176 -0.99 -26.64 11.21
N ILE A 177 -1.98 -25.85 11.55
CA ILE A 177 -2.14 -25.31 12.90
C ILE A 177 -2.67 -26.42 13.79
N GLU A 178 -1.87 -26.83 14.77
CA GLU A 178 -2.35 -27.32 16.06
C GLU A 178 -2.15 -26.15 17.03
N LEU A 179 -3.22 -25.77 17.73
CA LEU A 179 -3.24 -24.60 18.60
C LEU A 179 -2.31 -24.82 19.80
N ASP A 180 -1.21 -24.11 19.88
CA ASP A 180 -0.61 -23.77 21.16
C ASP A 180 0.27 -22.52 21.09
N SER A 181 0.19 -21.75 22.17
CA SER A 181 0.68 -20.39 22.36
C SER A 181 2.14 -20.35 22.79
N SER A 182 2.86 -19.42 22.28
CA SER A 182 3.90 -18.58 22.93
C SER A 182 5.14 -18.33 22.06
N GLY A 183 5.50 -17.06 21.88
CA GLY A 183 6.78 -16.67 21.30
C GLY A 183 6.84 -15.15 21.01
N ARG A 184 7.51 -14.41 21.89
CA ARG A 184 7.77 -12.99 21.77
C ARG A 184 8.79 -12.72 20.67
N ALA A 185 8.48 -11.80 19.73
CA ALA A 185 9.46 -11.15 18.88
C ALA A 185 9.55 -9.67 19.26
N SER A 186 10.75 -9.17 19.46
CA SER A 186 11.02 -7.75 19.75
C SER A 186 11.09 -6.98 18.43
N TYR A 187 10.34 -5.87 18.34
CA TYR A 187 10.28 -5.02 17.14
C TYR A 187 10.95 -3.68 17.40
N LEU A 188 11.78 -3.22 16.43
CA LEU A 188 12.23 -1.83 16.35
C LEU A 188 11.11 -1.02 15.68
N ILE A 189 10.42 -0.20 16.47
CA ILE A 189 9.39 0.74 15.99
C ILE A 189 10.13 1.94 15.39
N PRO A 190 9.75 2.46 14.19
CA PRO A 190 10.28 3.72 13.68
C PRO A 190 10.07 4.84 14.71
N THR A 191 11.09 5.65 14.95
CA THR A 191 11.07 6.72 15.97
C THR A 191 10.18 7.91 15.60
N HIS A 192 9.55 7.89 14.42
CA HIS A 192 8.75 9.00 13.91
C HIS A 192 7.27 8.62 13.76
N ALA A 193 6.40 9.55 14.15
CA ALA A 193 4.95 9.37 14.09
C ALA A 193 4.42 9.44 12.63
N ASP A 194 3.23 8.87 12.44
CA ASP A 194 2.42 8.98 11.22
C ASP A 194 2.98 8.22 10.01
N PHE A 195 3.74 7.15 10.25
CA PHE A 195 4.20 6.22 9.22
C PHE A 195 3.37 4.94 9.19
N LEU A 196 3.19 4.40 7.97
CA LEU A 196 2.73 3.03 7.76
C LEU A 196 3.52 2.42 6.59
N VAL A 197 4.06 1.22 6.78
CA VAL A 197 4.73 0.44 5.73
C VAL A 197 4.08 -0.92 5.63
N LEU A 198 3.48 -1.20 4.49
CA LEU A 198 2.96 -2.52 4.12
C LEU A 198 3.98 -3.23 3.25
N TYR A 199 4.57 -4.29 3.75
CA TYR A 199 5.47 -5.17 3.03
C TYR A 199 4.71 -6.35 2.43
N SER A 200 5.08 -6.76 1.24
CA SER A 200 4.47 -7.92 0.58
C SER A 200 4.71 -9.23 1.30
N THR A 201 5.74 -9.33 2.10
CA THR A 201 6.07 -10.53 2.86
C THR A 201 6.80 -10.18 4.15
N VAL A 202 6.74 -11.09 5.12
CA VAL A 202 7.58 -11.02 6.32
C VAL A 202 9.06 -11.13 5.97
N GLU A 203 9.93 -10.74 6.91
CA GLU A 203 11.38 -10.75 6.70
C GLU A 203 11.89 -12.15 6.33
N ASP A 204 12.96 -12.19 5.54
CA ASP A 204 13.61 -13.40 5.02
C ASP A 204 12.79 -14.23 4.01
N HIS A 205 11.57 -13.86 3.66
CA HIS A 205 10.70 -14.62 2.77
C HIS A 205 10.56 -14.02 1.38
N VAL A 206 10.11 -14.86 0.44
CA VAL A 206 9.82 -14.47 -0.95
C VAL A 206 8.40 -13.91 -1.07
N SER A 207 8.24 -13.03 -2.03
CA SER A 207 6.95 -12.48 -2.46
C SER A 207 6.61 -12.98 -3.86
N TYR A 208 5.34 -13.22 -4.14
CA TYR A 208 4.90 -13.85 -5.37
C TYR A 208 4.13 -12.89 -6.29
N ARG A 209 4.34 -13.10 -7.58
CA ARG A 209 3.70 -12.40 -8.70
C ARG A 209 3.50 -13.37 -9.85
N ASN A 210 2.49 -13.13 -10.66
CA ASN A 210 2.24 -13.79 -11.94
C ASN A 210 1.94 -12.76 -13.03
N VAL A 211 1.50 -13.19 -14.20
CA VAL A 211 1.16 -12.31 -15.34
C VAL A 211 -0.02 -11.38 -15.07
N TYR A 212 -0.81 -11.66 -14.04
CA TYR A 212 -1.97 -10.85 -13.63
C TYR A 212 -1.62 -9.83 -12.53
N GLY A 213 -0.37 -9.80 -12.06
CA GLY A 213 0.13 -8.92 -11.01
C GLY A 213 0.58 -9.67 -9.77
N SER A 214 0.96 -8.91 -8.74
CA SER A 214 1.38 -9.45 -7.45
C SER A 214 0.18 -9.74 -6.53
N PHE A 215 0.29 -10.76 -5.71
CA PHE A 215 -0.78 -11.11 -4.76
C PHE A 215 -1.14 -9.93 -3.86
N LEU A 216 -0.13 -9.25 -3.31
CA LEU A 216 -0.37 -8.12 -2.41
C LEU A 216 -1.13 -6.98 -3.07
N ILE A 217 -0.62 -6.47 -4.22
CA ILE A 217 -1.19 -5.26 -4.84
C ILE A 217 -2.58 -5.52 -5.38
N GLN A 218 -2.82 -6.67 -6.00
CA GLN A 218 -4.15 -7.02 -6.50
C GLN A 218 -5.16 -7.11 -5.35
N ASP A 219 -4.81 -7.83 -4.26
CA ASP A 219 -5.70 -7.96 -3.10
C ASP A 219 -5.88 -6.63 -2.35
N LEU A 220 -4.84 -5.78 -2.26
CA LEU A 220 -4.93 -4.45 -1.68
C LEU A 220 -5.96 -3.59 -2.42
N CYS A 221 -5.87 -3.54 -3.75
CA CYS A 221 -6.78 -2.78 -4.58
C CYS A 221 -8.23 -3.27 -4.46
N ASP A 222 -8.44 -4.59 -4.57
CA ASP A 222 -9.77 -5.19 -4.46
C ASP A 222 -10.42 -4.92 -3.09
N ILE A 223 -9.65 -5.03 -2.01
CA ILE A 223 -10.14 -4.78 -0.64
C ILE A 223 -10.46 -3.30 -0.43
N ILE A 224 -9.61 -2.38 -0.91
CA ILE A 224 -9.88 -0.95 -0.83
C ILE A 224 -11.19 -0.61 -1.55
N GLU A 225 -11.40 -1.08 -2.78
CA GLU A 225 -12.63 -0.82 -3.53
C GLU A 225 -13.88 -1.36 -2.83
N ALA A 226 -13.78 -2.57 -2.27
CA ALA A 226 -14.93 -3.22 -1.65
C ALA A 226 -15.29 -2.64 -0.27
N TYR A 227 -14.32 -2.11 0.48
CA TYR A 227 -14.53 -1.86 1.90
C TYR A 227 -14.19 -0.44 2.38
N ARG A 228 -13.69 0.47 1.52
CA ARG A 228 -13.31 1.84 1.92
C ARG A 228 -14.41 2.65 2.60
N GLU A 229 -15.67 2.39 2.25
CA GLU A 229 -16.82 3.09 2.85
C GLU A 229 -17.12 2.60 4.28
N PHE A 230 -16.65 1.40 4.64
CA PHE A 230 -16.97 0.74 5.91
C PHE A 230 -15.82 0.76 6.91
N TYR A 231 -14.58 0.67 6.42
CA TYR A 231 -13.40 0.45 7.25
C TYR A 231 -12.33 1.51 7.01
N ASP A 232 -11.52 1.77 8.03
CA ASP A 232 -10.26 2.50 7.89
C ASP A 232 -9.17 1.60 7.27
N LEU A 233 -8.05 2.22 6.91
CA LEU A 233 -6.97 1.52 6.22
C LEU A 233 -6.42 0.33 7.01
N LEU A 234 -6.25 0.41 8.34
CA LEU A 234 -5.69 -0.69 9.13
C LEU A 234 -6.61 -1.91 9.15
N HIS A 235 -7.92 -1.70 9.26
CA HIS A 235 -8.88 -2.79 9.13
C HIS A 235 -8.83 -3.42 7.73
N MET A 236 -8.78 -2.60 6.67
CA MET A 236 -8.63 -3.09 5.31
C MET A 236 -7.33 -3.87 5.11
N LEU A 237 -6.20 -3.42 5.68
CA LEU A 237 -4.94 -4.15 5.61
C LEU A 237 -5.00 -5.51 6.32
N THR A 238 -5.76 -5.61 7.41
CA THR A 238 -6.02 -6.91 8.06
C THR A 238 -6.76 -7.87 7.12
N LEU A 239 -7.74 -7.38 6.35
CA LEU A 239 -8.43 -8.18 5.33
C LEU A 239 -7.49 -8.58 4.18
N VAL A 240 -6.59 -7.69 3.76
CA VAL A 240 -5.53 -7.99 2.78
C VAL A 240 -4.62 -9.10 3.28
N HIS A 241 -4.16 -9.04 4.53
CA HIS A 241 -3.35 -10.09 5.15
C HIS A 241 -4.07 -11.44 5.12
N ASN A 242 -5.34 -11.46 5.54
CA ASN A 242 -6.16 -12.67 5.51
C ASN A 242 -6.24 -13.24 4.09
N ARG A 243 -6.59 -12.40 3.10
CA ARG A 243 -6.79 -12.84 1.73
C ARG A 243 -5.50 -13.40 1.11
N VAL A 244 -4.38 -12.70 1.28
CA VAL A 244 -3.06 -13.17 0.78
C VAL A 244 -2.65 -14.47 1.48
N ALA A 245 -2.77 -14.56 2.81
CA ALA A 245 -2.32 -15.71 3.57
C ALA A 245 -3.15 -16.98 3.28
N PHE A 246 -4.47 -16.85 3.23
CA PHE A 246 -5.35 -18.00 3.15
C PHE A 246 -5.84 -18.32 1.73
N HIS A 247 -6.10 -17.29 0.90
CA HIS A 247 -6.73 -17.47 -0.41
C HIS A 247 -5.74 -17.42 -1.59
N ARG A 248 -4.46 -17.08 -1.34
CA ARG A 248 -3.42 -17.10 -2.36
C ARG A 248 -2.45 -18.26 -2.15
N SER A 249 -2.08 -18.88 -3.25
CA SER A 249 -0.99 -19.87 -3.31
C SER A 249 -0.39 -19.86 -4.71
N THR A 250 0.89 -20.21 -4.80
CA THR A 250 1.56 -20.29 -6.10
C THR A 250 1.09 -21.50 -6.90
N PHE A 251 0.90 -21.33 -8.20
CA PHE A 251 0.59 -22.42 -9.12
C PHE A 251 1.71 -22.60 -10.14
N THR A 252 2.65 -23.50 -9.86
CA THR A 252 3.80 -23.81 -10.72
C THR A 252 4.05 -25.32 -10.74
N PRO A 253 3.14 -26.15 -11.32
CA PRO A 253 3.23 -27.60 -11.25
C PRO A 253 4.50 -28.17 -11.88
N SER A 254 5.10 -27.47 -12.86
CA SER A 254 6.38 -27.84 -13.47
C SER A 254 7.61 -27.60 -12.59
N LYS A 255 7.48 -26.83 -11.50
CA LYS A 255 8.55 -26.49 -10.55
C LYS A 255 8.06 -26.71 -9.12
N LEU A 256 8.03 -27.98 -8.68
CA LEU A 256 7.48 -28.39 -7.38
C LEU A 256 8.01 -27.58 -6.19
N ARG A 257 9.27 -27.14 -6.24
CA ARG A 257 9.86 -26.27 -5.19
C ARG A 257 9.06 -24.99 -4.98
N ASN A 258 8.47 -24.44 -6.05
CA ASN A 258 7.73 -23.17 -6.01
C ASN A 258 6.21 -23.38 -6.12
N HIS A 259 5.73 -24.63 -6.17
CA HIS A 259 4.31 -24.94 -6.28
C HIS A 259 3.64 -24.94 -4.92
N ASN A 260 2.41 -24.44 -4.85
CA ASN A 260 1.56 -24.40 -3.67
C ASN A 260 2.23 -23.73 -2.45
N LYS A 261 2.91 -22.60 -2.68
CA LYS A 261 3.58 -21.81 -1.64
C LYS A 261 2.72 -20.67 -1.18
N LYS A 262 2.89 -20.30 0.07
CA LYS A 262 2.15 -19.26 0.77
C LYS A 262 2.95 -17.96 0.88
N GLN A 263 2.25 -16.88 1.13
CA GLN A 263 2.83 -15.56 1.36
C GLN A 263 2.09 -14.91 2.53
N MET A 264 2.84 -14.30 3.45
CA MET A 264 2.28 -13.54 4.56
C MET A 264 2.77 -12.10 4.48
N PRO A 265 1.91 -11.12 4.19
CA PRO A 265 2.28 -9.71 4.25
C PRO A 265 2.59 -9.28 5.69
N GLU A 266 3.32 -8.17 5.84
CA GLU A 266 3.62 -7.56 7.12
C GLU A 266 3.29 -6.07 7.08
N THR A 267 2.61 -5.55 8.12
CA THR A 267 2.36 -4.12 8.29
C THR A 267 3.09 -3.61 9.53
N LYS A 268 3.91 -2.57 9.35
CA LYS A 268 4.56 -1.80 10.44
C LYS A 268 4.02 -0.38 10.41
N TYR A 269 3.64 0.15 11.56
CA TYR A 269 3.12 1.51 11.61
C TYR A 269 3.39 2.21 12.93
N SER A 270 3.42 3.53 12.84
CA SER A 270 3.43 4.48 13.96
C SER A 270 2.35 5.56 13.76
N LEU A 271 1.23 5.18 13.14
CA LEU A 271 0.10 6.07 12.95
C LEU A 271 -0.46 6.52 14.31
N THR A 272 -0.76 7.79 14.44
CA THR A 272 -1.38 8.37 15.63
C THR A 272 -2.89 8.54 15.50
N LYS A 273 -3.42 8.37 14.29
CA LYS A 273 -4.84 8.46 13.94
C LYS A 273 -5.20 7.39 12.92
N LEU A 274 -6.48 7.20 12.67
CA LEU A 274 -7.00 6.31 11.64
C LEU A 274 -7.03 7.01 10.27
N ILE A 275 -6.78 6.26 9.19
CA ILE A 275 -6.86 6.73 7.81
C ILE A 275 -8.16 6.22 7.20
N ARG A 276 -9.07 7.11 6.83
CA ARG A 276 -10.24 6.80 6.01
C ARG A 276 -9.97 7.30 4.58
N LEU A 277 -10.02 6.40 3.59
CA LEU A 277 -9.71 6.70 2.19
C LEU A 277 -10.88 7.31 1.44
#